data_8533f8325f091ffd07ee4dd8ff3b1d22
#
_entry.id   8533f8325f091ffd07ee4dd8ff3b1d22
#
_cell.length_a   1.000
_cell.length_b   1.000
_cell.length_c   1.000
_cell.angle_alpha   90.00
_cell.angle_beta   90.00
_cell.angle_gamma   90.00
#
_symmetry.space_group_name_H-M   'P 1'
#
loop_
_entity.id
_entity.type
_entity.pdbx_description
1 polymer ?
#
loop_
_entity_poly.entity_id
_entity_poly.type
_entity_poly.pdbx_seq_one_letter_code
_entity_poly.pdbx_strand_id
1 'polypeptide(L)'
;SREPHSIVPMDFLQNHIEALIFCSPTPAKLADIKACLSEMFNADVPEEDILGALTRLEEKFQGEEHSFQLYKSAGGYQFLTKPAYQASIGIMLKQQSKKRLSTSAME
;
A
#
# COMPACT_ATOMS: atom_id res chain seq x y z
N SER A 1 -9.97 27.01 9.96
CA SER A 1 -9.85 26.61 10.72
C SER A 1 -10.00 25.23 10.96
N ARG A 2 -9.49 24.81 11.81
CA ARG A 2 -9.44 23.59 11.96
C ARG A 2 -10.58 23.09 12.56
N GLU A 3 -11.05 22.16 12.09
CA GLU A 3 -12.18 21.58 12.66
C GLU A 3 -11.79 20.87 13.90
N PRO A 4 -12.42 21.12 14.99
CA PRO A 4 -12.00 20.51 16.25
C PRO A 4 -12.14 19.01 16.27
N HIS A 5 -13.03 18.45 15.46
CA HIS A 5 -13.18 17.01 15.50
C HIS A 5 -12.24 16.30 14.53
N SER A 6 -11.43 17.05 13.80
CA SER A 6 -10.49 16.46 12.89
C SER A 6 -9.12 16.44 13.54
N ILE A 7 -8.82 15.37 14.24
CA ILE A 7 -7.57 15.26 14.98
C ILE A 7 -6.40 15.00 14.09
N VAL A 8 -6.60 14.26 13.02
CA VAL A 8 -5.50 13.84 12.15
C VAL A 8 -5.58 14.60 10.83
N PRO A 9 -4.50 15.30 10.45
CA PRO A 9 -4.49 15.96 9.14
C PRO A 9 -4.64 14.94 8.03
N MET A 10 -5.48 15.26 7.06
CA MET A 10 -5.78 14.33 5.98
C MET A 10 -4.57 13.89 5.20
N ASP A 11 -3.65 14.83 4.95
CA ASP A 11 -2.46 14.48 4.17
C ASP A 11 -1.61 13.47 4.88
N PHE A 12 -1.41 13.68 6.19
CA PHE A 12 -0.63 12.72 6.95
C PHE A 12 -1.34 11.39 7.04
N LEU A 13 -2.67 11.42 7.16
CA LEU A 13 -3.43 10.18 7.23
C LEU A 13 -3.24 9.36 5.96
N GLN A 14 -3.32 10.02 4.80
CA GLN A 14 -3.14 9.33 3.55
C GLN A 14 -1.76 8.71 3.43
N ASN A 15 -0.73 9.43 3.84
CA ASN A 15 0.63 8.92 3.77
C ASN A 15 0.84 7.76 4.72
N HIS A 16 0.26 7.82 5.91
CA HIS A 16 0.37 6.70 6.85
C HIS A 16 -0.27 5.45 6.28
N ILE A 17 -1.44 5.60 5.68
CA ILE A 17 -2.15 4.45 5.10
C ILE A 17 -1.34 3.87 3.95
N GLU A 18 -0.78 4.73 3.11
CA GLU A 18 0.05 4.28 2.01
C GLU A 18 1.22 3.46 2.51
N ALA A 19 1.89 3.95 3.54
CA ALA A 19 3.05 3.26 4.10
C ALA A 19 2.67 1.91 4.71
N LEU A 20 1.53 1.88 5.41
CA LEU A 20 1.08 0.63 6.03
C LEU A 20 0.79 -0.43 4.98
N ILE A 21 0.12 -0.05 3.91
CA ILE A 21 -0.21 -0.99 2.86
C ILE A 21 1.06 -1.46 2.16
N PHE A 22 1.97 -0.53 1.90
CA PHE A 22 3.21 -0.86 1.21
C PHE A 22 4.04 -1.86 2.00
N CYS A 23 4.08 -1.71 3.32
CA CYS A 23 4.90 -2.58 4.14
C CYS A 23 4.22 -3.88 4.55
N SER A 24 2.93 -4.00 4.31
CA SER A 24 2.19 -5.18 4.73
C SER A 24 2.51 -6.37 3.81
N PRO A 25 2.92 -7.51 4.36
CA PRO A 25 3.23 -8.68 3.53
C PRO A 25 2.00 -9.32 2.92
N THR A 26 0.82 -9.04 3.47
CA THR A 26 -0.44 -9.56 2.96
C THR A 26 -1.37 -8.38 2.77
N PRO A 27 -2.49 -8.57 2.05
CA PRO A 27 -3.43 -7.46 1.89
C PRO A 27 -3.86 -6.89 3.24
N ALA A 28 -3.84 -5.59 3.36
CA ALA A 28 -4.14 -4.92 4.62
C ALA A 28 -5.64 -4.71 4.74
N LYS A 29 -6.22 -5.23 5.80
CA LYS A 29 -7.66 -5.11 5.99
C LYS A 29 -8.00 -3.75 6.57
N LEU A 30 -9.17 -3.26 6.19
CA LEU A 30 -9.62 -1.97 6.67
C LEU A 30 -9.65 -1.91 8.20
N ALA A 31 -10.12 -2.96 8.83
CA ALA A 31 -10.19 -3.00 10.29
C ALA A 31 -8.80 -2.90 10.91
N ASP A 32 -7.81 -3.54 10.31
CA ASP A 32 -6.46 -3.51 10.84
C ASP A 32 -5.83 -2.13 10.64
N ILE A 33 -6.09 -1.50 9.51
CA ILE A 33 -5.60 -0.16 9.27
C ILE A 33 -6.19 0.80 10.31
N LYS A 34 -7.49 0.68 10.55
CA LYS A 34 -8.15 1.55 11.51
C LYS A 34 -7.60 1.32 12.91
N ALA A 35 -7.43 0.07 13.30
CA ALA A 35 -6.92 -0.24 14.64
C ALA A 35 -5.52 0.31 14.83
N CYS A 36 -4.68 0.15 13.82
CA CYS A 36 -3.30 0.63 13.89
C CYS A 36 -3.25 2.16 14.03
N LEU A 37 -4.00 2.83 13.20
CA LEU A 37 -3.98 4.29 13.22
C LEU A 37 -4.59 4.85 14.50
N SER A 38 -5.65 4.22 14.96
CA SER A 38 -6.30 4.68 16.19
C SER A 38 -5.36 4.52 17.39
N GLU A 39 -4.61 3.45 17.41
CA GLU A 39 -3.64 3.25 18.49
C GLU A 39 -2.51 4.25 18.39
N MET A 40 -1.99 4.48 17.18
CA MET A 40 -0.87 5.39 17.00
C MET A 40 -1.23 6.81 17.36
N PHE A 41 -2.41 7.26 16.96
CA PHE A 41 -2.84 8.63 17.25
C PHE A 41 -3.52 8.75 18.60
N ASN A 42 -3.70 7.63 19.28
CA ASN A 42 -4.38 7.61 20.58
C ASN A 42 -5.74 8.28 20.48
N ALA A 43 -6.47 7.98 19.42
CA ALA A 43 -7.79 8.55 19.17
C ALA A 43 -8.51 7.67 18.17
N ASP A 44 -9.83 7.69 18.21
CA ASP A 44 -10.62 6.91 17.26
C ASP A 44 -10.57 7.59 15.90
N VAL A 45 -9.94 6.92 14.94
CA VAL A 45 -9.86 7.44 13.58
C VAL A 45 -11.10 6.96 12.82
N PRO A 46 -11.93 7.89 12.34
CA PRO A 46 -13.19 7.49 11.69
C PRO A 46 -12.93 6.66 10.43
N GLU A 47 -13.74 5.65 10.25
CA GLU A 47 -13.60 4.78 9.09
C GLU A 47 -13.79 5.55 7.79
N GLU A 48 -14.70 6.52 7.79
CA GLU A 48 -14.92 7.30 6.56
C GLU A 48 -13.71 8.10 6.16
N ASP A 49 -12.90 8.53 7.12
CA ASP A 49 -11.67 9.25 6.80
C ASP A 49 -10.67 8.30 6.15
N ILE A 50 -10.62 7.07 6.64
CA ILE A 50 -9.73 6.07 6.06
C ILE A 50 -10.18 5.72 4.65
N LEU A 51 -11.47 5.54 4.45
CA LEU A 51 -12.00 5.23 3.13
C LEU A 51 -11.75 6.36 2.15
N GLY A 52 -11.87 7.60 2.61
CA GLY A 52 -11.57 8.74 1.77
C GLY A 52 -10.12 8.78 1.35
N ALA A 53 -9.22 8.47 2.28
CA ALA A 53 -7.80 8.44 1.98
C ALA A 53 -7.49 7.31 0.99
N LEU A 54 -8.13 6.16 1.15
CA LEU A 54 -7.93 5.05 0.23
C LEU A 54 -8.40 5.41 -1.18
N THR A 55 -9.51 6.12 -1.28
CA THR A 55 -10.00 6.55 -2.59
C THR A 55 -8.99 7.48 -3.25
N ARG A 56 -8.42 8.40 -2.49
CA ARG A 56 -7.42 9.32 -3.03
C ARG A 56 -6.16 8.58 -3.44
N LEU A 57 -5.79 7.54 -2.69
CA LEU A 57 -4.63 6.73 -3.08
C LEU A 57 -4.89 5.97 -4.37
N GLU A 58 -6.10 5.42 -4.52
CA GLU A 58 -6.45 4.75 -5.75
C GLU A 58 -6.33 5.69 -6.94
N GLU A 59 -6.83 6.89 -6.79
CA GLU A 59 -6.77 7.87 -7.86
C GLU A 59 -5.34 8.31 -8.15
N LYS A 60 -4.56 8.47 -7.08
CA LYS A 60 -3.18 8.91 -7.24
C LYS A 60 -2.36 7.94 -8.08
N PHE A 61 -2.54 6.65 -7.85
CA PHE A 61 -1.73 5.65 -8.52
C PHE A 61 -2.33 5.16 -9.84
N GLN A 62 -3.43 5.76 -10.29
CA GLN A 62 -3.97 5.43 -11.60
C GLN A 62 -3.17 6.10 -12.71
N GLY A 63 -2.44 7.16 -12.40
CA GLY A 63 -1.68 7.88 -13.40
C GLY A 63 -0.58 7.03 -14.01
N GLU A 64 -0.26 7.32 -15.27
CA GLU A 64 0.73 6.53 -15.98
C GLU A 64 2.14 6.73 -15.46
N GLU A 65 2.35 7.75 -14.67
CA GLU A 65 3.67 7.98 -14.10
C GLU A 65 4.01 6.99 -12.99
N HIS A 66 3.05 6.18 -12.56
CA HIS A 66 3.27 5.18 -11.52
C HIS A 66 3.23 3.78 -12.10
N SER A 67 4.16 2.95 -11.64
CA SER A 67 4.24 1.58 -12.14
C SER A 67 3.42 0.58 -11.33
N PHE A 68 2.85 1.01 -10.22
CA PHE A 68 1.99 0.13 -9.42
C PHE A 68 0.73 0.88 -9.05
N GLN A 69 -0.25 0.15 -8.56
CA GLN A 69 -1.54 0.71 -8.25
C GLN A 69 -2.09 0.07 -6.99
N LEU A 70 -3.04 0.75 -6.36
CA LEU A 70 -3.69 0.21 -5.17
C LEU A 70 -4.81 -0.71 -5.62
N TYR A 71 -4.75 -1.93 -5.13
CA TYR A 71 -5.72 -2.95 -5.51
C TYR A 71 -6.51 -3.40 -4.30
N LYS A 72 -7.82 -3.44 -4.45
CA LYS A 72 -8.70 -3.88 -3.39
C LYS A 72 -9.22 -5.29 -3.71
N SER A 73 -9.00 -6.21 -2.80
CA SER A 73 -9.49 -7.57 -2.96
C SER A 73 -10.30 -7.94 -1.73
N ALA A 74 -10.83 -9.15 -1.72
CA ALA A 74 -11.60 -9.62 -0.56
C ALA A 74 -10.75 -9.66 0.69
N GLY A 75 -9.44 -9.84 0.53
CA GLY A 75 -8.55 -9.91 1.68
C GLY A 75 -8.06 -8.57 2.17
N GLY A 76 -8.35 -7.50 1.46
CA GLY A 76 -7.90 -6.18 1.87
C GLY A 76 -7.27 -5.39 0.75
N TYR A 77 -6.42 -4.44 1.12
CA TYR A 77 -5.79 -3.56 0.15
C TYR A 77 -4.31 -3.91 -0.01
N GLN A 78 -3.82 -3.82 -1.23
CA GLN A 78 -2.41 -4.06 -1.49
C GLN A 78 -1.98 -3.32 -2.74
N PHE A 79 -0.68 -3.06 -2.85
CA PHE A 79 -0.13 -2.46 -4.06
C PHE A 79 0.33 -3.57 -4.99
N LEU A 80 -0.09 -3.48 -6.25
CA LEU A 80 0.31 -4.42 -7.26
C LEU A 80 0.87 -3.67 -8.45
N THR A 81 1.87 -4.25 -9.10
CA THR A 81 2.40 -3.63 -10.32
C THR A 81 1.35 -3.66 -11.41
N LYS A 82 1.40 -2.67 -12.28
CA LYS A 82 0.46 -2.61 -13.38
C LYS A 82 0.85 -3.59 -14.46
N PRO A 83 -0.13 -4.10 -15.21
CA PRO A 83 0.16 -5.11 -16.23
C PRO A 83 1.22 -4.72 -17.24
N ALA A 84 1.36 -3.44 -17.51
CA ALA A 84 2.33 -2.99 -18.49
C ALA A 84 3.77 -3.36 -18.13
N TYR A 85 4.04 -3.64 -16.87
CA TYR A 85 5.40 -3.91 -16.42
C TYR A 85 5.65 -5.36 -16.10
N GLN A 86 4.70 -6.23 -16.39
CA GLN A 86 4.85 -7.65 -16.04
C GLN A 86 5.97 -8.32 -16.80
N ALA A 87 6.18 -7.94 -18.05
CA ALA A 87 7.22 -8.58 -18.84
C ALA A 87 8.61 -8.31 -18.29
N SER A 88 8.92 -7.04 -17.99
CA SER A 88 10.24 -6.72 -17.46
C SER A 88 10.45 -7.32 -16.08
N ILE A 89 9.39 -7.29 -15.26
CA ILE A 89 9.48 -7.87 -13.93
C ILE A 89 9.76 -9.36 -14.01
N GLY A 90 9.05 -10.07 -14.89
CA GLY A 90 9.26 -11.49 -15.03
C GLY A 90 10.67 -11.83 -15.47
N ILE A 91 11.21 -11.04 -16.40
CA ILE A 91 12.57 -11.28 -16.88
C ILE A 91 13.56 -11.09 -15.75
N MET A 92 13.43 -10.01 -15.00
CA MET A 92 14.37 -9.73 -13.92
C MET A 92 14.33 -10.79 -12.83
N LEU A 93 13.13 -11.20 -12.44
CA LEU A 93 12.99 -12.21 -11.40
C LEU A 93 13.58 -13.55 -11.85
N LYS A 94 13.41 -13.88 -13.13
CA LYS A 94 13.97 -15.10 -13.66
C LYS A 94 15.50 -15.03 -13.65
N GLN A 95 16.05 -13.90 -14.02
CA GLN A 95 17.50 -13.72 -14.00
C GLN A 95 18.05 -13.82 -12.59
N GLN A 96 17.38 -13.23 -11.64
CA GLN A 96 17.81 -13.28 -10.25
C GLN A 96 17.73 -14.69 -9.71
N SER A 97 16.72 -15.43 -10.09
CA SER A 97 16.58 -16.82 -9.65
C SER A 97 17.72 -17.66 -10.18
N LYS A 98 18.07 -17.50 -11.46
CA LYS A 98 19.19 -18.23 -12.02
C LYS A 98 20.49 -17.88 -11.33
N LYS A 99 20.69 -16.60 -11.08
CA LYS A 99 21.90 -16.14 -10.43
C LYS A 99 22.03 -16.73 -9.04
N ARG A 100 20.93 -16.81 -8.32
CA ARG A 100 20.95 -17.37 -6.98
C ARG A 100 21.28 -18.85 -7.00
N LEU A 101 20.74 -19.57 -7.97
CA LEU A 101 21.04 -20.99 -8.10
C LEU A 101 22.49 -21.21 -8.44
N SER A 102 23.05 -20.39 -9.32
CA SER A 102 24.45 -20.50 -9.66
C SER A 102 25.32 -20.32 -8.44
N THR A 103 24.99 -19.32 -7.63
CA THR A 103 25.75 -19.04 -6.43
C THR A 103 25.69 -20.24 -5.48
N SER A 104 24.52 -20.80 -5.31
CA SER A 104 24.36 -21.97 -4.45
C SER A 104 25.16 -23.14 -4.99
N ALA A 105 25.14 -23.32 -6.28
CA ALA A 105 25.86 -24.47 -6.87
C ALA A 105 27.34 -24.37 -6.66
N MET A 106 27.85 -23.16 -6.55
CA MET A 106 29.28 -22.99 -6.38
C MET A 106 29.74 -23.24 -4.96
N GLU A 107 28.83 -23.28 -4.06
CA GLU A 107 29.18 -23.57 -2.66
C GLU A 107 29.19 -25.06 -2.40
#